data_e0afbcb3ebe2a28cebf6ee2194537e44
#
_entry.id   e0afbcb3ebe2a28cebf6ee2194537e44
#
_cell.length_a   1.000
_cell.length_b   1.000
_cell.length_c   1.000
_cell.angle_alpha   90.00
_cell.angle_beta   90.00
_cell.angle_gamma   90.00
#
_symmetry.space_group_name_H-M   'P 1'
#
loop_
_entity.id
_entity.type
_entity.pdbx_description
1 polymer ?
#
loop_
_entity_poly.entity_id
_entity_poly.type
_entity_poly.pdbx_seq_one_letter_code
_entity_poly.pdbx_strand_id
1 'polypeptide(L)'
;MAARLTYSRARANFAKIWNEVENSREPAILERRGHESMALIPADELASLQETAHLLRSPKNAARLLSALARSKREESTAIELETLMEELGVSD
;
A
#
# COMPACT_ATOMS: atom_id res chain seq x y z
N MET A 1 -8.94 -5.30 -0.72
CA MET A 1 -8.39 -6.49 -1.40
C MET A 1 -8.07 -6.15 -2.85
N ALA A 2 -6.89 -6.54 -3.32
CA ALA A 2 -6.48 -6.22 -4.68
C ALA A 2 -7.26 -7.05 -5.71
N ALA A 3 -7.76 -6.41 -6.75
CA ALA A 3 -8.41 -7.10 -7.85
C ALA A 3 -7.34 -7.71 -8.76
N ARG A 4 -7.62 -8.89 -9.30
CA ARG A 4 -6.73 -9.56 -10.24
C ARG A 4 -7.39 -9.62 -11.61
N LEU A 5 -6.68 -9.15 -12.62
CA LEU A 5 -7.19 -9.03 -13.97
C LEU A 5 -6.18 -9.57 -14.98
N THR A 6 -6.66 -10.16 -16.06
CA THR A 6 -5.78 -10.54 -17.16
C THR A 6 -5.38 -9.30 -17.94
N TYR A 7 -4.24 -9.38 -18.62
CA TYR A 7 -3.76 -8.29 -19.47
C TYR A 7 -4.80 -7.87 -20.52
N SER A 8 -5.42 -8.83 -21.18
CA SER A 8 -6.43 -8.55 -22.20
C SER A 8 -7.62 -7.81 -21.64
N ARG A 9 -8.09 -8.21 -20.47
CA ARG A 9 -9.21 -7.60 -19.78
C ARG A 9 -8.87 -6.18 -19.32
N ALA A 10 -7.67 -6.02 -18.75
CA ALA A 10 -7.19 -4.72 -18.33
C ALA A 10 -7.08 -3.75 -19.51
N ARG A 11 -6.55 -4.21 -20.61
CA ARG A 11 -6.41 -3.38 -21.82
C ARG A 11 -7.77 -2.95 -22.36
N ALA A 12 -8.74 -3.85 -22.38
CA ALA A 12 -10.08 -3.55 -22.88
C ALA A 12 -10.84 -2.57 -21.98
N ASN A 13 -10.58 -2.56 -20.68
CA ASN A 13 -11.33 -1.78 -19.69
C ASN A 13 -10.43 -0.87 -18.86
N PHE A 14 -9.35 -0.38 -19.44
CA PHE A 14 -8.32 0.33 -18.66
C PHE A 14 -8.84 1.56 -17.93
N ALA A 15 -9.64 2.38 -18.61
CA ALA A 15 -10.20 3.58 -17.98
C ALA A 15 -11.08 3.25 -16.77
N LYS A 16 -11.87 2.19 -16.87
CA LYS A 16 -12.70 1.73 -15.77
C LYS A 16 -11.87 1.24 -14.60
N ILE A 17 -10.81 0.47 -14.89
CA ILE A 17 -9.90 -0.04 -13.86
C ILE A 17 -9.19 1.12 -13.18
N TRP A 18 -8.73 2.09 -13.96
CA TRP A 18 -8.10 3.29 -13.42
C TRP A 18 -9.02 3.99 -12.42
N ASN A 19 -10.27 4.22 -12.80
CA ASN A 19 -11.24 4.88 -11.93
C ASN A 19 -11.52 4.08 -10.67
N GLU A 20 -11.61 2.77 -10.76
CA GLU A 20 -11.82 1.91 -9.60
C GLU A 20 -10.64 1.97 -8.62
N VAL A 21 -9.42 1.93 -9.12
CA VAL A 21 -8.21 2.04 -8.31
C VAL A 21 -8.14 3.42 -7.65
N GLU A 22 -8.43 4.46 -8.41
CA GLU A 22 -8.43 5.83 -7.91
C GLU A 22 -9.44 6.03 -6.79
N ASN A 23 -10.64 5.48 -6.94
CA ASN A 23 -11.70 5.63 -5.96
C ASN A 23 -11.53 4.73 -4.73
N SER A 24 -11.14 3.49 -4.92
CA SER A 24 -10.98 2.53 -3.83
C SER A 24 -9.64 2.66 -3.11
N ARG A 25 -8.65 3.24 -3.76
CA ARG A 25 -7.26 3.33 -3.28
C ARG A 25 -6.61 1.96 -3.13
N GLU A 26 -7.18 0.93 -3.69
CA GLU A 26 -6.63 -0.41 -3.67
C GLU A 26 -5.99 -0.75 -5.02
N PRO A 27 -4.84 -1.45 -5.01
CA PRO A 27 -4.17 -1.79 -6.25
C PRO A 27 -4.94 -2.83 -7.07
N ALA A 28 -4.77 -2.79 -8.38
CA ALA A 28 -5.22 -3.84 -9.27
C ALA A 28 -4.00 -4.62 -9.76
N ILE A 29 -4.03 -5.93 -9.64
CA ILE A 29 -2.94 -6.79 -10.10
C ILE A 29 -3.25 -7.21 -11.54
N LEU A 30 -2.31 -6.92 -12.44
CA LEU A 30 -2.44 -7.22 -13.86
C LEU A 30 -1.55 -8.41 -14.18
N GLU A 31 -2.16 -9.48 -14.68
CA GLU A 31 -1.46 -10.71 -15.00
C GLU A 31 -1.40 -10.90 -16.51
N ARG A 32 -0.21 -11.20 -17.02
CA ARG A 32 0.01 -11.47 -18.43
C ARG A 32 0.76 -12.78 -18.57
N ARG A 33 0.21 -13.68 -19.36
CA ARG A 33 0.79 -14.99 -19.57
C ARG A 33 2.23 -14.88 -20.10
N GLY A 34 3.16 -15.55 -19.45
CA GLY A 34 4.57 -15.54 -19.83
C GLY A 34 5.34 -14.30 -19.37
N HIS A 35 4.71 -13.45 -18.56
CA HIS A 35 5.31 -12.22 -18.04
C HIS A 35 5.10 -12.12 -16.53
N GLU A 36 5.84 -11.23 -15.91
CA GLU A 36 5.63 -10.94 -14.49
C GLU A 36 4.33 -10.18 -14.28
N SER A 37 3.67 -10.45 -13.17
CA SER A 37 2.50 -9.68 -12.77
C SER A 37 2.92 -8.27 -12.37
N MET A 38 2.09 -7.30 -12.73
CA MET A 38 2.31 -5.90 -12.41
C MET A 38 1.14 -5.38 -11.58
N ALA A 39 1.33 -4.26 -10.93
CA ALA A 39 0.27 -3.63 -10.14
C ALA A 39 0.00 -2.22 -10.61
N LEU A 40 -1.27 -1.88 -10.77
CA LEU A 40 -1.71 -0.51 -10.94
C LEU A 40 -2.08 0.02 -9.57
N ILE A 41 -1.41 1.04 -9.10
CA ILE A 41 -1.56 1.58 -7.76
C ILE A 41 -1.47 3.11 -7.82
N PRO A 42 -2.25 3.84 -7.00
CA PRO A 42 -2.07 5.29 -6.93
C PRO A 42 -0.64 5.63 -6.52
N ALA A 43 -0.05 6.61 -7.19
CA ALA A 43 1.36 6.94 -7.00
C ALA A 43 1.69 7.36 -5.57
N ASP A 44 0.80 8.06 -4.90
CA ASP A 44 0.99 8.47 -3.51
C ASP A 44 0.94 7.28 -2.55
N GLU A 45 0.11 6.28 -2.84
CA GLU A 45 0.08 5.04 -2.05
C GLU A 45 1.40 4.28 -2.20
N LEU A 46 1.92 4.21 -3.43
CA LEU A 46 3.21 3.58 -3.67
C LEU A 46 4.32 4.30 -2.91
N ALA A 47 4.32 5.63 -2.94
CA ALA A 47 5.31 6.44 -2.22
C ALA A 47 5.25 6.16 -0.72
N SER A 48 4.06 6.05 -0.14
CA SER A 48 3.88 5.72 1.27
C SER A 48 4.43 4.34 1.61
N LEU A 49 4.17 3.35 0.76
CA LEU A 49 4.69 1.99 0.96
C LEU A 49 6.21 1.96 0.88
N GLN A 50 6.80 2.68 -0.07
CA GLN A 50 8.24 2.75 -0.22
C GLN A 50 8.89 3.43 0.98
N GLU A 51 8.27 4.47 1.51
CA GLU A 51 8.75 5.18 2.67
C GLU A 51 8.70 4.31 3.91
N THR A 52 7.61 3.57 4.09
CA THR A 52 7.47 2.60 5.19
C THR A 52 8.55 1.52 5.10
N ALA A 53 8.78 0.99 3.91
CA ALA A 53 9.83 0.00 3.67
C ALA A 53 11.21 0.56 4.02
N HIS A 54 11.46 1.82 3.69
CA HIS A 54 12.70 2.50 4.02
C HIS A 54 12.89 2.61 5.55
N LEU A 55 11.85 2.98 6.27
CA LEU A 55 11.89 3.06 7.73
C LEU A 55 12.17 1.70 8.37
N LEU A 56 11.64 0.64 7.80
CA LEU A 56 11.84 -0.72 8.32
C LEU A 56 13.26 -1.26 8.13
N ARG A 57 14.11 -0.58 7.37
CA ARG A 57 15.52 -0.95 7.24
C ARG A 57 16.31 -0.69 8.51
N SER A 58 15.84 0.22 9.37
CA SER A 58 16.43 0.46 10.67
C SER A 58 15.81 -0.49 11.69
N PRO A 59 16.59 -1.31 12.41
CA PRO A 59 16.04 -2.21 13.42
C PRO A 59 15.24 -1.49 14.49
N LYS A 60 15.66 -0.30 14.89
CA LYS A 60 14.96 0.49 15.88
C LYS A 60 13.59 0.95 15.37
N ASN A 61 13.54 1.46 14.14
CA ASN A 61 12.29 1.90 13.54
C ASN A 61 11.36 0.71 13.28
N ALA A 62 11.90 -0.41 12.84
CA ALA A 62 11.12 -1.63 12.63
C ALA A 62 10.46 -2.09 13.93
N ALA A 63 11.21 -2.11 15.02
CA ALA A 63 10.68 -2.50 16.33
C ALA A 63 9.58 -1.57 16.80
N ARG A 64 9.76 -0.26 16.64
CA ARG A 64 8.76 0.74 17.02
C ARG A 64 7.48 0.59 16.20
N LEU A 65 7.62 0.41 14.90
CA LEU A 65 6.47 0.27 13.99
C LEU A 65 5.68 -1.01 14.29
N LEU A 66 6.38 -2.12 14.48
CA LEU A 66 5.74 -3.38 14.83
C LEU A 66 5.03 -3.33 16.16
N SER A 67 5.63 -2.65 17.16
CA SER A 67 4.99 -2.44 18.47
C SER A 67 3.70 -1.64 18.33
N ALA A 68 3.71 -0.58 17.52
CA ALA A 68 2.53 0.24 17.28
C ALA A 68 1.42 -0.56 16.60
N LEU A 69 1.76 -1.37 15.61
CA LEU A 69 0.80 -2.22 14.92
C LEU A 69 0.19 -3.25 15.86
N ALA A 70 0.99 -3.85 16.75
CA ALA A 70 0.50 -4.80 17.73
C ALA A 70 -0.47 -4.14 18.72
N ARG A 71 -0.15 -2.93 19.19
CA ARG A 71 -1.06 -2.17 20.07
C ARG A 71 -2.34 -1.81 19.34
N SER A 72 -2.24 -1.31 18.12
CA SER A 72 -3.38 -0.94 17.31
C SER A 72 -4.33 -2.11 17.10
N LYS A 73 -3.78 -3.28 16.83
CA LYS A 73 -4.57 -4.49 16.64
C LYS A 73 -5.35 -4.85 17.89
N ARG A 74 -4.76 -4.68 19.07
CA ARG A 74 -5.43 -4.96 20.35
C ARG A 74 -6.49 -3.92 20.68
N GLU A 75 -6.23 -2.68 20.38
CA GLU A 75 -7.07 -1.53 20.73
C GLU A 75 -8.05 -1.15 19.64
N GLU A 76 -7.99 -1.78 18.49
CA GLU A 76 -8.81 -1.48 17.32
C GLU A 76 -8.66 -0.04 16.81
N SER A 77 -7.52 0.59 17.07
CA SER A 77 -7.26 1.97 16.63
C SER A 77 -6.03 2.04 15.74
N THR A 78 -6.09 1.42 14.59
CA THR A 78 -4.93 1.22 13.74
C THR A 78 -4.42 2.47 13.04
N ALA A 79 -5.30 3.19 12.34
CA ALA A 79 -4.87 4.28 11.46
C ALA A 79 -4.26 5.46 12.21
N ILE A 80 -4.91 5.89 13.29
CA ILE A 80 -4.48 7.06 14.06
C ILE A 80 -3.13 6.83 14.72
N GLU A 81 -2.94 5.67 15.33
CA GLU A 81 -1.67 5.36 15.99
C GLU A 81 -0.54 5.21 15.01
N LEU A 82 -0.81 4.61 13.85
CA LEU A 82 0.20 4.47 12.81
C LEU A 82 0.64 5.83 12.28
N GLU A 83 -0.30 6.73 12.02
CA GLU A 83 0.01 8.09 11.61
C GLU A 83 0.84 8.83 12.64
N THR A 84 0.47 8.72 13.90
CA THR A 84 1.21 9.36 14.99
C THR A 84 2.65 8.84 15.05
N LEU A 85 2.81 7.53 14.94
CA LEU A 85 4.13 6.93 14.94
C LEU A 85 4.97 7.38 13.76
N MET A 86 4.39 7.47 12.59
CA MET A 86 5.08 7.92 11.40
C MET A 86 5.52 9.38 11.53
N GLU A 87 4.70 10.23 12.14
CA GLU A 87 5.08 11.60 12.46
C GLU A 87 6.27 11.66 13.42
N GLU A 88 6.27 10.84 14.46
CA GLU A 88 7.37 10.76 15.41
C GLU A 88 8.68 10.31 14.75
N LEU A 89 8.58 9.48 13.72
CA LEU A 89 9.74 9.01 12.96
C LEU A 89 10.21 10.00 11.90
N GLY A 90 9.53 11.13 11.78
CA GLY A 90 9.90 12.16 10.82
C GLY A 90 9.37 11.89 9.42
N VAL A 91 8.37 11.02 9.28
CA VAL A 91 7.70 10.79 8.02
C VAL A 91 6.62 11.84 7.86
N SER A 92 6.82 12.77 6.95
CA SER A 92 5.82 13.80 6.69
C SER A 92 5.23 13.62 5.30
N ASP A 93 3.98 13.88 5.19
CA ASP A 93 3.29 13.85 3.91
C ASP A 93 3.63 15.05 3.03
#